data_4f601e3c51133efab54f74a54056fbb3
#
_entry.id   4f601e3c51133efab54f74a54056fbb3
#
_cell.length_a   1.000
_cell.length_b   1.000
_cell.length_c   1.000
_cell.angle_alpha   90.00
_cell.angle_beta   90.00
_cell.angle_gamma   90.00
#
_symmetry.space_group_name_H-M   'P 1'
#
loop_
_entity.id
_entity.type
_entity.pdbx_description
1 polymer ?
#
loop_
_entity_poly.entity_id
_entity_poly.type
_entity_poly.pdbx_seq_one_letter_code
_entity_poly.pdbx_strand_id
1 'polypeptide(L)'
;MAASTLIAYATKHDSTHQVAELVGDVLRDDGLEVDVRPASTVTDVEPYDVVVIGGALYMGRWHRDARQLLSRHRAALARRPVFVFGMGPLKMEEQQIAGSRKQLDHALAKVPEVEPIGVAIFGGVVRPEDLRFPFNHMPEGDARDPEAIRAWAHDVAAVIHAGAGVLVL
;
A
#
# COMPACT_ATOMS: atom_id res chain seq x y z
N MET A 1 6.27 24.10 5.11
CA MET A 1 6.61 23.32 3.92
C MET A 1 5.81 22.02 3.90
N ALA A 2 5.42 21.60 2.71
CA ALA A 2 4.68 20.35 2.55
C ALA A 2 5.58 19.15 2.83
N ALA A 3 5.05 18.15 3.52
CA ALA A 3 5.78 16.91 3.75
C ALA A 3 5.97 16.16 2.44
N SER A 4 7.16 15.64 2.23
CA SER A 4 7.52 14.85 1.06
C SER A 4 7.11 13.39 1.29
N THR A 5 6.25 12.88 0.43
CA THR A 5 5.67 11.54 0.56
C THR A 5 6.05 10.69 -0.65
N LEU A 6 6.54 9.49 -0.38
CA LEU A 6 6.71 8.46 -1.40
C LEU A 6 5.54 7.49 -1.32
N ILE A 7 4.91 7.20 -2.44
CA ILE A 7 4.01 6.05 -2.57
C ILE A 7 4.71 5.04 -3.47
N ALA A 8 5.16 3.96 -2.85
CA ALA A 8 5.79 2.85 -3.55
C ALA A 8 4.75 1.74 -3.75
N TYR A 9 4.52 1.34 -4.99
CA TYR A 9 3.55 0.31 -5.31
C TYR A 9 4.20 -0.91 -5.93
N ALA A 10 3.65 -2.07 -5.60
CA ALA A 10 4.06 -3.34 -6.17
C ALA A 10 2.85 -4.01 -6.81
N THR A 11 2.87 -4.13 -8.12
CA THR A 11 1.73 -4.63 -8.89
C THR A 11 2.18 -5.70 -9.88
N LYS A 12 1.30 -6.66 -10.12
CA LYS A 12 1.50 -7.66 -11.16
C LYS A 12 0.76 -7.30 -12.45
N HIS A 13 -0.43 -6.69 -12.32
CA HIS A 13 -1.34 -6.42 -13.43
C HIS A 13 -1.90 -5.00 -13.40
N ASP A 14 -1.12 -4.05 -12.92
CA ASP A 14 -1.39 -2.61 -12.91
C ASP A 14 -2.50 -2.10 -11.98
N SER A 15 -3.32 -2.96 -11.39
CA SER A 15 -4.42 -2.51 -10.53
C SER A 15 -3.95 -1.77 -9.28
N THR A 16 -2.86 -2.19 -8.68
CA THR A 16 -2.26 -1.53 -7.52
C THR A 16 -1.68 -0.16 -7.91
N HIS A 17 -1.13 -0.03 -9.11
CA HIS A 17 -0.65 1.25 -9.62
C HIS A 17 -1.78 2.27 -9.69
N GLN A 18 -2.94 1.86 -10.21
CA GLN A 18 -4.11 2.75 -10.30
C GLN A 18 -4.56 3.23 -8.91
N VAL A 19 -4.55 2.34 -7.92
CA VAL A 19 -4.87 2.71 -6.54
C VAL A 19 -3.81 3.66 -5.97
N ALA A 20 -2.54 3.40 -6.21
CA ALA A 20 -1.46 4.26 -5.74
C ALA A 20 -1.58 5.68 -6.32
N GLU A 21 -1.94 5.80 -7.61
CA GLU A 21 -2.17 7.10 -8.23
C GLU A 21 -3.37 7.82 -7.63
N LEU A 22 -4.45 7.10 -7.33
CA LEU A 22 -5.61 7.69 -6.68
C LEU A 22 -5.27 8.21 -5.28
N VAL A 23 -4.55 7.43 -4.50
CA VAL A 23 -4.06 7.87 -3.18
C VAL A 23 -3.17 9.11 -3.35
N GLY A 24 -2.26 9.09 -4.30
CA GLY A 24 -1.37 10.21 -4.57
C GLY A 24 -2.11 11.50 -4.93
N ASP A 25 -3.14 11.39 -5.75
CA ASP A 25 -3.95 12.56 -6.13
C ASP A 25 -4.64 13.18 -4.92
N VAL A 26 -5.20 12.36 -4.03
CA VAL A 26 -5.84 12.84 -2.80
C VAL A 26 -4.81 13.51 -1.89
N LEU A 27 -3.66 12.91 -1.70
CA LEU A 27 -2.62 13.49 -0.84
C LEU A 27 -2.12 14.83 -1.38
N ARG A 28 -1.97 14.96 -2.72
CA ARG A 28 -1.60 16.22 -3.36
C ARG A 28 -2.68 17.28 -3.16
N ASP A 29 -3.94 16.91 -3.34
CA ASP A 29 -5.06 17.83 -3.11
C ASP A 29 -5.12 18.29 -1.65
N ASP A 30 -4.68 17.46 -0.72
CA ASP A 30 -4.60 17.79 0.71
C ASP A 30 -3.28 18.50 1.07
N GLY A 31 -2.49 18.92 0.09
CA GLY A 31 -1.35 19.81 0.28
C GLY A 31 0.00 19.12 0.48
N LEU A 32 0.11 17.83 0.22
CA LEU A 32 1.37 17.10 0.33
C LEU A 32 2.12 17.05 -1.01
N GLU A 33 3.44 16.95 -0.95
CA GLU A 33 4.25 16.63 -2.11
C GLU A 33 4.33 15.11 -2.23
N VAL A 34 4.06 14.56 -3.41
CA VAL A 34 3.93 13.11 -3.60
C VAL A 34 4.67 12.65 -4.84
N ASP A 35 5.53 11.64 -4.67
CA ASP A 35 6.09 10.83 -5.74
C ASP A 35 5.41 9.45 -5.70
N VAL A 36 4.91 8.99 -6.84
CA VAL A 36 4.38 7.64 -7.00
C VAL A 36 5.35 6.84 -7.86
N ARG A 37 5.88 5.75 -7.31
CA ARG A 37 6.91 4.95 -8.00
C ARG A 37 6.68 3.45 -7.82
N PRO A 38 7.05 2.63 -8.83
CA PRO A 38 7.14 1.19 -8.61
C PRO A 38 8.12 0.88 -7.48
N ALA A 39 7.74 0.00 -6.57
CA ALA A 39 8.57 -0.37 -5.43
C ALA A 39 9.95 -0.92 -5.87
N SER A 40 9.99 -1.63 -7.00
CA SER A 40 11.22 -2.19 -7.56
C SER A 40 12.23 -1.14 -8.01
N THR A 41 11.81 0.09 -8.26
CA THR A 41 12.67 1.19 -8.72
C THR A 41 13.17 2.07 -7.59
N VAL A 42 12.68 1.88 -6.37
CA VAL A 42 13.06 2.71 -5.22
C VAL A 42 14.41 2.24 -4.70
N THR A 43 15.39 3.12 -4.77
CA THR A 43 16.76 2.83 -4.30
C THR A 43 17.07 3.48 -2.96
N ASP A 44 16.31 4.53 -2.58
CA ASP A 44 16.50 5.26 -1.34
C ASP A 44 15.19 5.87 -0.86
N VAL A 45 14.88 5.73 0.41
CA VAL A 45 13.70 6.33 1.04
C VAL A 45 14.05 7.56 1.91
N GLU A 46 15.32 7.81 2.13
CA GLU A 46 15.77 8.92 2.98
C GLU A 46 15.28 10.30 2.54
N PRO A 47 15.11 10.59 1.22
CA PRO A 47 14.62 11.90 0.79
C PRO A 47 13.17 12.19 1.18
N TYR A 48 12.43 11.19 1.66
CA TYR A 48 11.01 11.33 1.94
C TYR A 48 10.74 11.40 3.44
N ASP A 49 9.83 12.28 3.82
CA ASP A 49 9.37 12.41 5.21
C ASP A 49 8.42 11.28 5.60
N VAL A 50 7.64 10.80 4.62
CA VAL A 50 6.62 9.77 4.82
C VAL A 50 6.68 8.76 3.68
N VAL A 51 6.44 7.50 3.98
CA VAL A 51 6.40 6.44 2.97
C VAL A 51 5.10 5.66 3.07
N VAL A 52 4.44 5.52 1.94
CA VAL A 52 3.27 4.64 1.77
C VAL A 52 3.71 3.48 0.88
N ILE A 53 3.47 2.26 1.33
CA ILE A 53 3.83 1.05 0.56
C ILE A 53 2.54 0.29 0.26
N GLY A 54 2.24 0.13 -1.02
CA GLY A 54 1.09 -0.63 -1.47
C GLY A 54 1.51 -1.85 -2.27
N GLY A 55 0.81 -2.94 -2.08
CA GLY A 55 1.12 -4.15 -2.81
C GLY A 55 -0.08 -5.07 -2.97
N ALA A 56 -0.13 -5.75 -4.10
CA ALA A 56 -1.12 -6.79 -4.33
C ALA A 56 -0.86 -7.98 -3.39
N LEU A 57 -1.95 -8.57 -2.91
CA LEU A 57 -1.92 -9.84 -2.21
C LEU A 57 -2.22 -10.94 -3.23
N TYR A 58 -1.28 -11.81 -3.42
CA TYR A 58 -1.37 -12.86 -4.42
C TYR A 58 -0.80 -14.16 -3.87
N MET A 59 -1.51 -15.26 -4.07
CA MET A 59 -1.10 -16.58 -3.59
C MET A 59 -0.80 -16.60 -2.08
N GLY A 60 -1.59 -15.87 -1.31
CA GLY A 60 -1.44 -15.82 0.15
C GLY A 60 -0.31 -14.93 0.66
N ARG A 61 0.31 -14.14 -0.20
CA ARG A 61 1.44 -13.28 0.16
C ARG A 61 1.29 -11.86 -0.36
N TRP A 62 1.80 -10.91 0.40
CA TRP A 62 2.00 -9.55 -0.08
C TRP A 62 3.07 -9.56 -1.16
N HIS A 63 2.92 -8.72 -2.17
CA HIS A 63 3.80 -8.72 -3.33
C HIS A 63 5.28 -8.68 -2.93
N ARG A 64 6.09 -9.46 -3.63
CA ARG A 64 7.54 -9.58 -3.38
C ARG A 64 8.24 -8.23 -3.34
N ASP A 65 7.95 -7.34 -4.28
CA ASP A 65 8.62 -6.05 -4.38
C ASP A 65 8.31 -5.16 -3.17
N ALA A 66 7.09 -5.23 -2.65
CA ALA A 66 6.73 -4.53 -1.41
C ALA A 66 7.47 -5.11 -0.21
N ARG A 67 7.55 -6.43 -0.12
CA ARG A 67 8.29 -7.11 0.96
C ARG A 67 9.77 -6.79 0.91
N GLN A 68 10.35 -6.74 -0.28
CA GLN A 68 11.77 -6.41 -0.46
C GLN A 68 12.08 -4.97 -0.11
N LEU A 69 11.20 -4.03 -0.50
CA LEU A 69 11.35 -2.63 -0.11
C LEU A 69 11.35 -2.48 1.40
N LEU A 70 10.37 -3.10 2.06
CA LEU A 70 10.23 -3.07 3.51
C LEU A 70 11.49 -3.61 4.21
N SER A 71 11.97 -4.76 3.78
CA SER A 71 13.13 -5.42 4.36
C SER A 71 14.43 -4.66 4.09
N ARG A 72 14.62 -4.22 2.85
CA ARG A 72 15.85 -3.55 2.42
C ARG A 72 16.04 -2.21 3.11
N HIS A 73 14.96 -1.47 3.32
CA HIS A 73 15.00 -0.11 3.88
C HIS A 73 14.47 -0.04 5.31
N ARG A 74 14.44 -1.16 6.04
CA ARG A 74 13.84 -1.24 7.37
C ARG A 74 14.39 -0.23 8.37
N ALA A 75 15.69 0.03 8.36
CA ALA A 75 16.29 1.00 9.28
C ALA A 75 15.82 2.43 9.00
N ALA A 76 15.78 2.82 7.72
CA ALA A 76 15.29 4.13 7.32
C ALA A 76 13.78 4.27 7.53
N LEU A 77 13.01 3.20 7.25
CA LEU A 77 11.56 3.18 7.44
C LEU A 77 11.18 3.23 8.92
N ALA A 78 12.01 2.65 9.80
CA ALA A 78 11.75 2.68 11.24
C ALA A 78 11.80 4.09 11.83
N ARG A 79 12.41 5.05 11.12
CA ARG A 79 12.60 6.43 11.60
C ARG A 79 11.56 7.42 11.06
N ARG A 80 10.57 6.96 10.32
CA ARG A 80 9.58 7.85 9.71
C ARG A 80 8.20 7.23 9.69
N PRO A 81 7.13 8.03 9.54
CA PRO A 81 5.78 7.49 9.39
C PRO A 81 5.69 6.60 8.16
N VAL A 82 5.14 5.39 8.35
CA VAL A 82 4.91 4.43 7.28
C VAL A 82 3.44 4.02 7.30
N PHE A 83 2.84 4.01 6.13
CA PHE A 83 1.48 3.51 5.91
C PHE A 83 1.56 2.39 4.89
N VAL A 84 0.76 1.36 5.05
CA VAL A 84 0.76 0.24 4.11
C VAL A 84 -0.65 -0.11 3.68
N PHE A 85 -0.79 -0.60 2.45
CA PHE A 85 -2.04 -1.19 2.00
C PHE A 85 -1.80 -2.46 1.20
N GLY A 86 -2.76 -3.36 1.30
CA GLY A 86 -2.81 -4.57 0.49
C GLY A 86 -4.06 -4.58 -0.36
N MET A 87 -3.96 -5.14 -1.56
CA MET A 87 -5.09 -5.35 -2.43
C MET A 87 -5.27 -6.85 -2.64
N GLY A 88 -6.43 -7.36 -2.28
CA GLY A 88 -6.58 -8.79 -2.36
C GLY A 88 -8.00 -9.35 -2.39
N PRO A 89 -8.91 -8.94 -1.53
CA PRO A 89 -10.22 -9.56 -1.51
C PRO A 89 -10.94 -9.40 -2.85
N LEU A 90 -11.50 -10.49 -3.34
CA LEU A 90 -12.34 -10.48 -4.55
C LEU A 90 -13.73 -9.98 -4.22
N LYS A 91 -14.13 -10.09 -2.96
CA LYS A 91 -15.34 -9.54 -2.40
C LYS A 91 -15.00 -8.88 -1.06
N MET A 92 -15.57 -7.72 -0.82
CA MET A 92 -15.35 -6.99 0.42
C MET A 92 -16.24 -7.55 1.55
N GLU A 93 -16.12 -8.84 1.78
CA GLU A 93 -16.75 -9.56 2.86
C GLU A 93 -15.79 -9.68 4.04
N GLU A 94 -16.32 -9.68 5.25
CA GLU A 94 -15.54 -9.68 6.49
C GLU A 94 -14.48 -10.78 6.53
N GLN A 95 -14.82 -12.01 6.13
CA GLN A 95 -13.89 -13.14 6.11
C GLN A 95 -12.74 -12.94 5.13
N GLN A 96 -13.01 -12.42 3.95
CA GLN A 96 -11.98 -12.17 2.94
C GLN A 96 -11.08 -11.02 3.34
N ILE A 97 -11.65 -9.97 3.93
CA ILE A 97 -10.88 -8.83 4.45
C ILE A 97 -9.96 -9.30 5.58
N ALA A 98 -10.47 -10.06 6.52
CA ALA A 98 -9.68 -10.60 7.63
C ALA A 98 -8.56 -11.51 7.15
N GLY A 99 -8.82 -12.35 6.15
CA GLY A 99 -7.81 -13.22 5.55
C GLY A 99 -6.70 -12.43 4.85
N SER A 100 -7.08 -11.41 4.11
CA SER A 100 -6.13 -10.51 3.43
C SER A 100 -5.30 -9.73 4.45
N ARG A 101 -5.92 -9.22 5.51
CA ARG A 101 -5.21 -8.53 6.59
C ARG A 101 -4.19 -9.45 7.25
N LYS A 102 -4.55 -10.69 7.49
CA LYS A 102 -3.64 -11.68 8.08
C LYS A 102 -2.43 -11.94 7.19
N GLN A 103 -2.62 -12.02 5.88
CA GLN A 103 -1.52 -12.16 4.92
C GLN A 103 -0.58 -10.97 4.95
N LEU A 104 -1.12 -9.76 5.01
CA LEU A 104 -0.32 -8.54 5.11
C LEU A 104 0.43 -8.50 6.46
N ASP A 105 -0.25 -8.79 7.56
CA ASP A 105 0.36 -8.84 8.89
C ASP A 105 1.50 -9.85 8.96
N HIS A 106 1.38 -10.97 8.27
CA HIS A 106 2.46 -11.96 8.18
C HIS A 106 3.73 -11.38 7.55
N ALA A 107 3.57 -10.58 6.50
CA ALA A 107 4.70 -9.91 5.87
C ALA A 107 5.31 -8.85 6.79
N LEU A 108 4.48 -8.07 7.47
CA LEU A 108 4.94 -7.02 8.40
C LEU A 108 5.66 -7.62 9.62
N ALA A 109 5.23 -8.77 10.10
CA ALA A 109 5.83 -9.43 11.26
C ALA A 109 7.28 -9.85 11.02
N LYS A 110 7.70 -9.99 9.77
CA LYS A 110 9.08 -10.32 9.43
C LYS A 110 10.03 -9.13 9.53
N VAL A 111 9.49 -7.92 9.63
CA VAL A 111 10.25 -6.68 9.74
C VAL A 111 9.70 -5.86 10.92
N PRO A 112 9.86 -6.37 12.15
CA PRO A 112 9.23 -5.76 13.33
C PRO A 112 9.77 -4.37 13.67
N GLU A 113 10.91 -3.98 13.12
CA GLU A 113 11.48 -2.64 13.30
C GLU A 113 10.59 -1.56 12.68
N VAL A 114 9.79 -1.91 11.68
CA VAL A 114 8.86 -0.99 11.03
C VAL A 114 7.47 -1.21 11.58
N GLU A 115 6.93 -0.20 12.24
CA GLU A 115 5.58 -0.21 12.79
C GLU A 115 4.70 0.75 11.97
N PRO A 116 3.93 0.24 11.01
CA PRO A 116 3.06 1.12 10.22
C PRO A 116 2.04 1.84 11.11
N ILE A 117 1.86 3.12 10.86
CA ILE A 117 0.85 3.94 11.54
C ILE A 117 -0.54 3.61 11.04
N GLY A 118 -0.65 3.31 9.75
CA GLY A 118 -1.92 2.95 9.14
C GLY A 118 -1.78 1.74 8.24
N VAL A 119 -2.79 0.88 8.27
CA VAL A 119 -2.85 -0.32 7.44
C VAL A 119 -4.25 -0.39 6.82
N ALA A 120 -4.32 -0.59 5.52
CA ALA A 120 -5.59 -0.74 4.82
C ALA A 120 -5.61 -1.97 3.93
N ILE A 121 -6.79 -2.54 3.77
CA ILE A 121 -7.06 -3.60 2.81
C ILE A 121 -8.09 -3.08 1.81
N PHE A 122 -7.73 -3.09 0.54
CA PHE A 122 -8.61 -2.71 -0.55
C PHE A 122 -8.96 -3.91 -1.41
N GLY A 123 -10.10 -3.84 -2.08
CA GLY A 123 -10.53 -4.89 -2.98
C GLY A 123 -9.57 -5.07 -4.16
N GLY A 124 -9.41 -6.30 -4.57
CA GLY A 124 -8.57 -6.67 -5.71
C GLY A 124 -9.34 -6.66 -7.03
N VAL A 125 -8.60 -6.90 -8.10
CA VAL A 125 -9.12 -7.01 -9.46
C VAL A 125 -8.73 -8.35 -10.04
N VAL A 126 -9.68 -9.00 -10.68
CA VAL A 126 -9.43 -10.23 -11.45
C VAL A 126 -9.75 -9.95 -12.92
N ARG A 127 -8.73 -10.08 -13.75
CA ARG A 127 -8.87 -10.07 -15.21
C ARG A 127 -8.34 -11.41 -15.71
N PRO A 128 -9.23 -12.35 -16.09
CA PRO A 128 -8.80 -13.70 -16.47
C PRO A 128 -7.78 -13.71 -17.60
N GLU A 129 -7.85 -12.76 -18.51
CA GLU A 129 -6.92 -12.62 -19.63
C GLU A 129 -5.46 -12.34 -19.18
N ASP A 130 -5.27 -11.79 -17.98
CA ASP A 130 -3.95 -11.52 -17.41
C ASP A 130 -3.39 -12.70 -16.62
N LEU A 131 -4.18 -13.75 -16.44
CA LEU A 131 -3.84 -14.87 -15.58
C LEU A 131 -3.46 -16.10 -16.41
N ARG A 132 -2.56 -16.92 -15.85
CA ARG A 132 -2.17 -18.20 -16.44
C ARG A 132 -3.03 -19.33 -15.88
N PHE A 133 -3.16 -20.42 -16.66
CA PHE A 133 -3.80 -21.63 -16.18
C PHE A 133 -3.20 -22.07 -14.82
N PRO A 134 -3.99 -22.51 -13.84
CA PRO A 134 -5.45 -22.67 -13.87
C PRO A 134 -6.24 -21.40 -13.48
N PHE A 135 -5.58 -20.30 -13.14
CA PHE A 135 -6.21 -19.09 -12.62
C PHE A 135 -6.96 -18.29 -13.69
N ASN A 136 -6.69 -18.53 -14.97
CA ASN A 136 -7.39 -17.86 -16.08
C ASN A 136 -8.86 -18.28 -16.21
N HIS A 137 -9.32 -19.24 -15.40
CA HIS A 137 -10.72 -19.62 -15.30
C HIS A 137 -11.48 -18.93 -14.17
N MET A 138 -10.79 -18.06 -13.42
CA MET A 138 -11.44 -17.29 -12.34
C MET A 138 -12.44 -16.30 -12.94
N PRO A 139 -13.57 -16.05 -12.26
CA PRO A 139 -14.52 -15.04 -12.70
C PRO A 139 -13.86 -13.65 -12.74
N GLU A 140 -14.16 -12.88 -13.77
CA GLU A 140 -13.78 -11.49 -13.84
C GLU A 140 -14.44 -10.70 -12.72
N GLY A 141 -13.69 -9.76 -12.11
CA GLY A 141 -14.24 -8.92 -11.07
C GLY A 141 -13.33 -7.77 -10.70
N ASP A 142 -13.94 -6.74 -10.17
CA ASP A 142 -13.27 -5.57 -9.62
C ASP A 142 -13.95 -5.19 -8.32
N ALA A 143 -13.29 -5.48 -7.20
CA ALA A 143 -13.82 -5.21 -5.86
C ALA A 143 -13.31 -3.89 -5.29
N ARG A 144 -12.61 -3.07 -6.08
CA ARG A 144 -12.10 -1.78 -5.61
C ARG A 144 -13.25 -0.81 -5.36
N ASP A 145 -13.16 -0.09 -4.24
CA ASP A 145 -14.07 0.98 -3.88
C ASP A 145 -13.30 2.31 -3.86
N PRO A 146 -13.42 3.13 -4.92
CA PRO A 146 -12.68 4.39 -5.00
C PRO A 146 -12.97 5.34 -3.83
N GLU A 147 -14.20 5.35 -3.32
CA GLU A 147 -14.54 6.22 -2.19
C GLU A 147 -13.85 5.79 -0.90
N ALA A 148 -13.78 4.48 -0.64
CA ALA A 148 -13.06 3.96 0.51
C ALA A 148 -11.55 4.26 0.40
N ILE A 149 -10.99 4.16 -0.79
CA ILE A 149 -9.59 4.48 -1.05
C ILE A 149 -9.33 5.97 -0.79
N ARG A 150 -10.20 6.85 -1.30
CA ARG A 150 -10.09 8.29 -1.07
C ARG A 150 -10.22 8.64 0.40
N ALA A 151 -11.17 8.03 1.11
CA ALA A 151 -11.38 8.27 2.53
C ALA A 151 -10.12 7.89 3.33
N TRP A 152 -9.52 6.76 3.02
CA TRP A 152 -8.27 6.35 3.67
C TRP A 152 -7.13 7.32 3.37
N ALA A 153 -7.02 7.78 2.14
CA ALA A 153 -5.99 8.74 1.75
C ALA A 153 -6.16 10.08 2.50
N HIS A 154 -7.38 10.56 2.65
CA HIS A 154 -7.66 11.76 3.46
C HIS A 154 -7.28 11.53 4.93
N ASP A 155 -7.53 10.36 5.49
CA ASP A 155 -7.11 10.01 6.85
C ASP A 155 -5.59 10.02 6.99
N VAL A 156 -4.89 9.47 6.01
CA VAL A 156 -3.42 9.50 5.97
C VAL A 156 -2.92 10.94 5.97
N ALA A 157 -3.48 11.79 5.11
CA ALA A 157 -3.11 13.21 5.05
C ALA A 157 -3.36 13.90 6.39
N ALA A 158 -4.49 13.63 7.02
CA ALA A 158 -4.83 14.21 8.33
C ALA A 158 -3.80 13.81 9.41
N VAL A 159 -3.39 12.55 9.42
CA VAL A 159 -2.37 12.05 10.36
C VAL A 159 -1.03 12.74 10.11
N ILE A 160 -0.64 12.89 8.85
CA ILE A 160 0.62 13.56 8.48
C ILE A 160 0.58 15.02 8.89
N HIS A 161 -0.52 15.75 8.63
CA HIS A 161 -0.69 17.14 9.01
C HIS A 161 -0.70 17.34 10.54
N ALA A 162 -1.18 16.35 11.29
CA ALA A 162 -1.13 16.36 12.75
C ALA A 162 0.28 16.14 13.31
N GLY A 163 1.27 15.88 12.44
CA GLY A 163 2.65 15.70 12.87
C GLY A 163 2.94 14.35 13.48
N ALA A 164 2.34 13.27 12.97
CA ALA A 164 2.48 11.93 13.51
C ALA A 164 3.96 11.50 13.66
N GLY A 165 4.82 11.92 12.72
CA GLY A 165 6.25 11.65 12.82
C GLY A 165 6.96 12.38 13.95
N VAL A 166 6.41 13.52 14.40
CA VAL A 166 6.92 14.32 15.50
C VAL A 166 6.48 13.77 16.85
N LEU A 167 5.28 13.18 16.89
CA LEU A 167 4.70 12.63 18.11
C LEU A 167 5.43 11.39 18.64
N VAL A 168 6.27 10.81 17.83
CA VAL A 168 7.09 9.65 18.23
C VAL A 168 8.22 10.05 19.18
N LEU A 169 8.47 11.33 19.25
CA LEU A 169 9.47 11.85 20.20
C LEU A 169 8.97 11.78 21.64
#